data_1f1f792191c9aee553ae1e9b786278af
#
_entry.id   1f1f792191c9aee553ae1e9b786278af
#
_cell.length_a   1.000
_cell.length_b   1.000
_cell.length_c   1.000
_cell.angle_alpha   90.00
_cell.angle_beta   90.00
_cell.angle_gamma   90.00
#
_symmetry.space_group_name_H-M   'P 1'
#
loop_
_entity.id
_entity.type
_entity.pdbx_description
1 polymer ?
#
loop_
_entity_poly.entity_id
_entity_poly.type
_entity_poly.pdbx_seq_one_letter_code
_entity_poly.pdbx_strand_id
1 'polypeptide(L)'
;MSDHQFQPATLSIHAGQIPDSATGARALPIYQTTSFVFDSAEHAAALFNLQTFGNVYSRLSNPTVAVLEERVAALEGGRAGVASASGMSAEAMALMTIAQAGDHIVAAGSLYGGSVTMLAVSLKKFGIETTFVDATDPSAFAAAMRPNTRAIFAESLGNPSLVVLDIAAVADVAHAHGVPLVIDNTVPSPMLCNPIKFGADIVVHSATKYLGGHGTTLGGVVVESGQF
;
A
#
# COMPACT_ATOMS: atom_id res chain seq x y z
N MET A 1 -14.20 -13.43 -19.09
CA MET A 1 -14.67 -12.19 -18.43
C MET A 1 -14.39 -11.07 -19.40
N SER A 2 -15.34 -10.18 -19.68
CA SER A 2 -15.19 -9.12 -20.68
C SER A 2 -14.10 -8.14 -20.22
N ASP A 3 -13.18 -7.77 -21.14
CA ASP A 3 -12.12 -6.77 -20.96
C ASP A 3 -12.66 -5.32 -20.77
N HIS A 4 -13.78 -5.16 -20.09
CA HIS A 4 -14.30 -3.85 -19.75
C HIS A 4 -13.52 -3.27 -18.57
N GLN A 5 -12.55 -2.41 -18.86
CA GLN A 5 -11.98 -1.53 -17.84
C GLN A 5 -13.05 -0.51 -17.41
N PHE A 6 -13.56 -0.69 -16.22
CA PHE A 6 -14.48 0.28 -15.63
C PHE A 6 -13.76 1.59 -15.32
N GLN A 7 -14.48 2.70 -15.47
CA GLN A 7 -13.97 4.02 -15.12
C GLN A 7 -13.80 4.17 -13.59
N PRO A 8 -12.90 5.03 -13.10
CA PRO A 8 -12.64 5.22 -11.68
C PRO A 8 -13.92 5.50 -10.85
N ALA A 9 -14.87 6.26 -11.40
CA ALA A 9 -16.15 6.52 -10.74
C ALA A 9 -16.97 5.25 -10.50
N THR A 10 -16.94 4.29 -11.42
CA THR A 10 -17.60 2.99 -11.25
C THR A 10 -16.83 2.10 -10.28
N LEU A 11 -15.50 2.07 -10.39
CA LEU A 11 -14.63 1.31 -9.48
C LEU A 11 -14.78 1.76 -8.03
N SER A 12 -14.87 3.08 -7.78
CA SER A 12 -15.01 3.63 -6.43
C SER A 12 -16.27 3.17 -5.70
N ILE A 13 -17.30 2.76 -6.44
CA ILE A 13 -18.56 2.27 -5.89
C ILE A 13 -18.64 0.75 -5.86
N HIS A 14 -18.15 0.08 -6.91
CA HIS A 14 -18.45 -1.32 -7.17
C HIS A 14 -17.25 -2.29 -7.07
N ALA A 15 -16.02 -1.83 -7.17
CA ALA A 15 -14.87 -2.73 -7.12
C ALA A 15 -14.80 -3.49 -5.79
N GLY A 16 -14.45 -4.77 -5.86
CA GLY A 16 -14.33 -5.67 -4.71
C GLY A 16 -15.67 -6.07 -4.06
N GLN A 17 -16.81 -5.59 -4.56
CA GLN A 17 -18.11 -5.85 -3.94
C GLN A 17 -19.04 -6.65 -4.83
N ILE A 18 -19.55 -7.75 -4.26
CA ILE A 18 -20.67 -8.52 -4.81
C ILE A 18 -21.84 -8.50 -3.81
N PRO A 19 -23.11 -8.68 -4.25
CA PRO A 19 -24.22 -8.87 -3.33
C PRO A 19 -23.97 -10.06 -2.39
N ASP A 20 -24.35 -9.92 -1.11
CA ASP A 20 -24.21 -10.99 -0.14
C ASP A 20 -24.98 -12.24 -0.57
N SER A 21 -24.29 -13.38 -0.68
CA SER A 21 -24.89 -14.61 -1.20
C SER A 21 -25.91 -15.23 -0.27
N ALA A 22 -25.85 -14.95 1.04
CA ALA A 22 -26.77 -15.51 2.02
C ALA A 22 -28.10 -14.74 2.10
N THR A 23 -28.06 -13.41 1.96
CA THR A 23 -29.21 -12.54 2.17
C THR A 23 -29.64 -11.76 0.92
N GLY A 24 -28.76 -11.70 -0.11
CA GLY A 24 -28.94 -10.83 -1.27
C GLY A 24 -28.73 -9.35 -0.97
N ALA A 25 -28.19 -9.01 0.19
CA ALA A 25 -27.94 -7.61 0.57
C ALA A 25 -27.00 -6.94 -0.44
N ARG A 26 -27.43 -5.77 -0.95
CA ARG A 26 -26.64 -5.00 -1.91
C ARG A 26 -25.49 -4.27 -1.24
N ALA A 27 -25.73 -3.70 -0.05
CA ALA A 27 -24.70 -3.09 0.77
C ALA A 27 -23.81 -4.18 1.39
N LEU A 28 -22.51 -3.89 1.52
CA LEU A 28 -21.58 -4.80 2.16
C LEU A 28 -21.96 -5.02 3.63
N PRO A 29 -22.19 -6.28 4.08
CA PRO A 29 -22.41 -6.57 5.49
C PRO A 29 -21.15 -6.25 6.33
N ILE A 30 -21.36 -5.85 7.58
CA ILE A 30 -20.28 -5.67 8.55
C ILE A 30 -20.06 -7.00 9.28
N TYR A 31 -19.01 -7.72 8.93
CA TYR A 31 -18.64 -8.99 9.57
C TYR A 31 -17.81 -8.72 10.83
N GLN A 32 -18.48 -8.39 11.92
CA GLN A 32 -17.85 -8.13 13.22
C GLN A 32 -17.63 -9.44 13.97
N THR A 33 -16.68 -10.24 13.49
CA THR A 33 -16.30 -11.53 14.09
C THR A 33 -14.78 -11.66 14.16
N THR A 34 -14.29 -12.46 15.08
CA THR A 34 -12.85 -12.76 15.19
C THR A 34 -12.43 -13.94 14.33
N SER A 35 -13.28 -14.96 14.21
CA SER A 35 -12.97 -16.24 13.56
C SER A 35 -14.15 -16.74 12.74
N PHE A 36 -13.84 -17.66 11.84
CA PHE A 36 -14.79 -18.30 10.94
C PHE A 36 -14.76 -19.82 11.17
N VAL A 37 -15.89 -20.48 10.99
CA VAL A 37 -16.00 -21.95 11.08
C VAL A 37 -15.56 -22.61 9.79
N PHE A 38 -15.09 -23.84 9.89
CA PHE A 38 -14.68 -24.66 8.74
C PHE A 38 -15.70 -25.79 8.51
N ASP A 39 -15.85 -26.19 7.26
CA ASP A 39 -16.77 -27.27 6.88
C ASP A 39 -16.23 -28.64 7.34
N SER A 40 -14.90 -28.81 7.36
CA SER A 40 -14.21 -30.03 7.79
C SER A 40 -12.77 -29.73 8.23
N ALA A 41 -12.10 -30.72 8.81
CA ALA A 41 -10.67 -30.64 9.14
C ALA A 41 -9.80 -30.48 7.88
N GLU A 42 -10.18 -31.15 6.80
CA GLU A 42 -9.50 -31.05 5.50
C GLU A 42 -9.64 -29.64 4.89
N HIS A 43 -10.84 -29.05 5.00
CA HIS A 43 -11.07 -27.66 4.58
C HIS A 43 -10.20 -26.69 5.38
N ALA A 44 -10.13 -26.84 6.70
CA ALA A 44 -9.25 -26.06 7.53
C ALA A 44 -7.78 -26.20 7.11
N ALA A 45 -7.30 -27.42 6.92
CA ALA A 45 -5.93 -27.68 6.46
C ALA A 45 -5.64 -27.03 5.10
N ALA A 46 -6.56 -27.08 4.15
CA ALA A 46 -6.41 -26.45 2.84
C ALA A 46 -6.29 -24.91 2.93
N LEU A 47 -7.08 -24.28 3.81
CA LEU A 47 -7.01 -22.83 4.06
C LEU A 47 -5.67 -22.43 4.68
N PHE A 48 -5.22 -23.15 5.74
CA PHE A 48 -3.95 -22.85 6.40
C PHE A 48 -2.73 -23.13 5.51
N ASN A 49 -2.82 -24.07 4.58
CA ASN A 49 -1.80 -24.38 3.60
C ASN A 49 -1.89 -23.49 2.33
N LEU A 50 -2.78 -22.49 2.29
CA LEU A 50 -3.00 -21.59 1.16
C LEU A 50 -3.36 -22.33 -0.16
N GLN A 51 -3.99 -23.49 -0.07
CA GLN A 51 -4.43 -24.29 -1.21
C GLN A 51 -5.83 -23.89 -1.69
N THR A 52 -6.57 -23.16 -0.89
CA THR A 52 -7.88 -22.58 -1.21
C THR A 52 -8.03 -21.22 -0.58
N PHE A 53 -8.94 -20.39 -1.13
CA PHE A 53 -9.29 -19.09 -0.59
C PHE A 53 -10.45 -19.21 0.41
N GLY A 54 -10.42 -18.38 1.45
CA GLY A 54 -11.48 -18.30 2.44
C GLY A 54 -11.05 -17.52 3.68
N ASN A 55 -11.99 -17.38 4.61
CA ASN A 55 -11.75 -16.65 5.84
C ASN A 55 -11.42 -17.62 6.98
N VAL A 56 -10.37 -17.29 7.74
CA VAL A 56 -9.91 -18.06 8.90
C VAL A 56 -10.06 -17.25 10.17
N TYR A 57 -9.48 -16.07 10.18
CA TYR A 57 -9.43 -15.18 11.33
C TYR A 57 -9.33 -13.72 10.85
N SER A 58 -10.09 -12.81 11.43
CA SER A 58 -10.24 -11.43 10.92
C SER A 58 -8.96 -10.60 10.86
N ARG A 59 -7.90 -10.99 11.58
CA ARG A 59 -6.57 -10.39 11.43
C ARG A 59 -5.91 -10.75 10.08
N LEU A 60 -6.23 -11.92 9.52
CA LEU A 60 -5.68 -12.41 8.25
C LEU A 60 -6.58 -12.03 7.08
N SER A 61 -7.89 -12.25 7.23
CA SER A 61 -8.89 -11.95 6.21
C SER A 61 -10.26 -11.71 6.85
N ASN A 62 -10.95 -10.69 6.37
CA ASN A 62 -12.32 -10.40 6.78
C ASN A 62 -13.07 -9.85 5.56
N PRO A 63 -14.28 -10.34 5.24
CA PRO A 63 -15.00 -9.94 4.03
C PRO A 63 -15.25 -8.43 3.94
N THR A 64 -15.48 -7.76 5.07
CA THR A 64 -15.67 -6.30 5.09
C THR A 64 -14.38 -5.55 4.75
N VAL A 65 -13.24 -6.00 5.29
CA VAL A 65 -11.93 -5.39 5.03
C VAL A 65 -11.46 -5.69 3.60
N ALA A 66 -11.69 -6.92 3.12
CA ALA A 66 -11.32 -7.35 1.77
C ALA A 66 -11.90 -6.43 0.67
N VAL A 67 -13.14 -5.96 0.84
CA VAL A 67 -13.74 -5.02 -0.13
C VAL A 67 -12.99 -3.68 -0.18
N LEU A 68 -12.49 -3.18 0.94
CA LEU A 68 -11.65 -1.98 0.96
C LEU A 68 -10.32 -2.24 0.23
N GLU A 69 -9.67 -3.36 0.54
CA GLU A 69 -8.39 -3.77 -0.04
C GLU A 69 -8.49 -3.92 -1.56
N GLU A 70 -9.46 -4.69 -2.03
CA GLU A 70 -9.70 -4.90 -3.46
C GLU A 70 -10.10 -3.61 -4.19
N ARG A 71 -10.90 -2.75 -3.55
CA ARG A 71 -11.34 -1.49 -4.16
C ARG A 71 -10.21 -0.51 -4.32
N VAL A 72 -9.38 -0.32 -3.31
CA VAL A 72 -8.23 0.58 -3.39
C VAL A 72 -7.19 0.03 -4.38
N ALA A 73 -6.93 -1.28 -4.38
CA ALA A 73 -6.08 -1.92 -5.37
C ALA A 73 -6.58 -1.69 -6.80
N ALA A 74 -7.88 -1.89 -7.05
CA ALA A 74 -8.49 -1.65 -8.36
C ALA A 74 -8.40 -0.18 -8.80
N LEU A 75 -8.55 0.75 -7.87
CA LEU A 75 -8.45 2.20 -8.15
C LEU A 75 -7.02 2.63 -8.47
N GLU A 76 -6.02 2.06 -7.79
CA GLU A 76 -4.60 2.31 -8.08
C GLU A 76 -4.10 1.56 -9.32
N GLY A 77 -4.84 0.56 -9.81
CA GLY A 77 -4.39 -0.34 -10.87
C GLY A 77 -3.38 -1.37 -10.39
N GLY A 78 -3.36 -1.64 -9.08
CA GLY A 78 -2.54 -2.66 -8.45
C GLY A 78 -3.16 -4.04 -8.54
N ARG A 79 -2.38 -5.05 -8.13
CA ARG A 79 -2.78 -6.46 -8.11
C ARG A 79 -3.54 -6.83 -6.85
N ALA A 80 -3.06 -6.35 -5.71
CA ALA A 80 -3.63 -6.65 -4.40
C ALA A 80 -3.41 -5.49 -3.43
N GLY A 81 -4.22 -5.44 -2.37
CA GLY A 81 -4.08 -4.49 -1.28
C GLY A 81 -4.16 -5.15 0.08
N VAL A 82 -3.56 -4.53 1.09
CA VAL A 82 -3.64 -4.94 2.49
C VAL A 82 -3.95 -3.72 3.34
N ALA A 83 -5.03 -3.79 4.12
CA ALA A 83 -5.44 -2.72 5.03
C ALA A 83 -4.71 -2.79 6.38
N SER A 84 -4.55 -1.65 7.00
CA SER A 84 -3.95 -1.50 8.32
C SER A 84 -4.64 -0.41 9.14
N ALA A 85 -4.28 -0.28 10.42
CA ALA A 85 -4.94 0.63 11.34
C ALA A 85 -4.65 2.12 11.08
N SER A 86 -3.62 2.46 10.30
CA SER A 86 -3.24 3.84 9.98
C SER A 86 -2.28 3.90 8.79
N GLY A 87 -2.09 5.08 8.18
CA GLY A 87 -1.06 5.29 7.15
C GLY A 87 0.33 4.94 7.66
N MET A 88 0.69 5.36 8.88
CA MET A 88 1.99 5.02 9.48
C MET A 88 2.21 3.51 9.66
N SER A 89 1.16 2.75 10.00
CA SER A 89 1.27 1.29 10.07
C SER A 89 1.38 0.65 8.68
N ALA A 90 0.74 1.23 7.66
CA ALA A 90 0.90 0.80 6.27
C ALA A 90 2.34 1.03 5.77
N GLU A 91 2.91 2.23 5.99
CA GLU A 91 4.31 2.52 5.66
C GLU A 91 5.28 1.57 6.38
N ALA A 92 5.11 1.41 7.71
CA ALA A 92 5.96 0.52 8.50
C ALA A 92 5.86 -0.93 8.01
N MET A 93 4.66 -1.42 7.70
CA MET A 93 4.43 -2.77 7.18
C MET A 93 5.12 -2.96 5.83
N ALA A 94 4.97 -2.02 4.88
CA ALA A 94 5.61 -2.08 3.58
C ALA A 94 7.14 -2.10 3.72
N LEU A 95 7.72 -1.14 4.43
CA LEU A 95 9.17 -1.00 4.53
C LEU A 95 9.84 -2.11 5.34
N MET A 96 9.23 -2.56 6.45
CA MET A 96 9.78 -3.65 7.27
C MET A 96 9.59 -5.04 6.65
N THR A 97 8.72 -5.18 5.65
CA THR A 97 8.63 -6.41 4.85
C THR A 97 9.79 -6.53 3.88
N ILE A 98 10.30 -5.39 3.38
CA ILE A 98 11.37 -5.34 2.37
C ILE A 98 12.75 -5.26 3.02
N ALA A 99 12.89 -4.49 4.12
CA ALA A 99 14.17 -4.18 4.75
C ALA A 99 14.29 -4.79 6.14
N GLN A 100 15.49 -5.22 6.49
CA GLN A 100 15.87 -5.79 7.78
C GLN A 100 17.09 -5.10 8.37
N ALA A 101 17.54 -5.52 9.56
CA ALA A 101 18.75 -4.99 10.19
C ALA A 101 19.96 -5.11 9.27
N GLY A 102 20.69 -4.03 9.11
CA GLY A 102 21.83 -3.89 8.19
C GLY A 102 21.46 -3.37 6.80
N ASP A 103 20.18 -3.24 6.47
CA ASP A 103 19.72 -2.70 5.20
C ASP A 103 19.60 -1.15 5.22
N HIS A 104 19.45 -0.60 4.03
CA HIS A 104 19.41 0.83 3.78
C HIS A 104 18.19 1.19 2.92
N ILE A 105 17.60 2.37 3.18
CA ILE A 105 16.52 2.96 2.41
C ILE A 105 16.97 4.34 1.91
N VAL A 106 16.73 4.66 0.65
CA VAL A 106 16.83 6.03 0.13
C VAL A 106 15.44 6.67 0.20
N ALA A 107 15.32 7.84 0.81
CA ALA A 107 14.05 8.51 0.96
C ALA A 107 14.08 9.96 0.48
N ALA A 108 12.99 10.44 -0.09
CA ALA A 108 12.83 11.85 -0.37
C ALA A 108 12.91 12.68 0.93
N GLY A 109 13.50 13.86 0.88
CA GLY A 109 13.56 14.76 2.02
C GLY A 109 12.24 15.51 2.29
N SER A 110 11.37 15.53 1.29
CA SER A 110 10.07 16.21 1.33
C SER A 110 8.95 15.22 1.69
N LEU A 111 8.86 14.88 2.98
CA LEU A 111 7.92 13.88 3.50
C LEU A 111 7.12 14.44 4.68
N TYR A 112 6.01 13.79 4.98
CA TYR A 112 5.27 13.96 6.22
C TYR A 112 6.18 13.75 7.44
N GLY A 113 6.05 14.61 8.47
CA GLY A 113 6.91 14.56 9.65
C GLY A 113 6.90 13.21 10.39
N GLY A 114 5.77 12.50 10.36
CA GLY A 114 5.68 11.14 10.92
C GLY A 114 6.56 10.14 10.16
N SER A 115 6.54 10.18 8.84
CA SER A 115 7.38 9.33 7.96
C SER A 115 8.86 9.64 8.14
N VAL A 116 9.22 10.94 8.24
CA VAL A 116 10.60 11.35 8.58
C VAL A 116 11.04 10.76 9.92
N THR A 117 10.19 10.87 10.95
CA THR A 117 10.51 10.33 12.28
C THR A 117 10.61 8.80 12.26
N MET A 118 9.73 8.13 11.54
CA MET A 118 9.78 6.67 11.38
C MET A 118 11.09 6.23 10.73
N LEU A 119 11.46 6.84 9.61
CA LEU A 119 12.68 6.51 8.86
C LEU A 119 13.95 6.88 9.65
N ALA A 120 14.04 8.11 10.17
CA ALA A 120 15.25 8.60 10.81
C ALA A 120 15.49 8.05 12.21
N VAL A 121 14.43 7.71 12.95
CA VAL A 121 14.52 7.36 14.37
C VAL A 121 14.04 5.93 14.63
N SER A 122 12.84 5.57 14.18
CA SER A 122 12.23 4.29 14.54
C SER A 122 12.92 3.12 13.82
N LEU A 123 13.05 3.17 12.51
CA LEU A 123 13.71 2.13 11.72
C LEU A 123 15.20 2.01 12.04
N LYS A 124 15.85 3.13 12.37
CA LYS A 124 17.24 3.11 12.84
C LYS A 124 17.42 2.26 14.11
N LYS A 125 16.46 2.24 15.03
CA LYS A 125 16.49 1.37 16.21
C LYS A 125 16.40 -0.12 15.86
N PHE A 126 15.84 -0.45 14.71
CA PHE A 126 15.80 -1.80 14.15
C PHE A 126 16.98 -2.11 13.22
N GLY A 127 17.98 -1.21 13.17
CA GLY A 127 19.19 -1.41 12.36
C GLY A 127 19.03 -1.11 10.88
N ILE A 128 17.96 -0.42 10.47
CA ILE A 128 17.73 0.01 9.09
C ILE A 128 18.15 1.47 8.98
N GLU A 129 19.10 1.77 8.08
CA GLU A 129 19.56 3.13 7.83
C GLU A 129 18.78 3.82 6.73
N THR A 130 18.64 5.15 6.80
CA THR A 130 17.99 5.95 5.78
C THR A 130 18.86 7.13 5.35
N THR A 131 18.99 7.34 4.04
CA THR A 131 19.56 8.57 3.46
C THR A 131 18.43 9.38 2.83
N PHE A 132 18.26 10.63 3.28
CA PHE A 132 17.32 11.57 2.71
C PHE A 132 17.98 12.38 1.59
N VAL A 133 17.25 12.55 0.48
CA VAL A 133 17.73 13.26 -0.72
C VAL A 133 16.73 14.32 -1.18
N ASP A 134 17.17 15.23 -2.04
CA ASP A 134 16.29 16.21 -2.66
C ASP A 134 15.27 15.49 -3.57
N ALA A 135 13.98 15.67 -3.25
CA ALA A 135 12.87 15.07 -4.00
C ALA A 135 12.73 15.63 -5.44
N THR A 136 13.33 16.78 -5.72
CA THR A 136 13.26 17.44 -7.04
C THR A 136 14.38 16.99 -8.00
N ASP A 137 15.35 16.22 -7.51
CA ASP A 137 16.49 15.76 -8.28
C ASP A 137 16.57 14.22 -8.31
N PRO A 138 16.09 13.55 -9.37
CA PRO A 138 16.23 12.10 -9.53
C PRO A 138 17.69 11.59 -9.44
N SER A 139 18.66 12.41 -9.83
CA SER A 139 20.08 12.01 -9.75
C SER A 139 20.59 11.90 -8.31
N ALA A 140 19.97 12.64 -7.37
CA ALA A 140 20.29 12.55 -5.96
C ALA A 140 19.89 11.17 -5.36
N PHE A 141 18.78 10.58 -5.83
CA PHE A 141 18.39 9.22 -5.45
C PHE A 141 19.43 8.20 -5.92
N ALA A 142 19.87 8.30 -7.19
CA ALA A 142 20.91 7.41 -7.74
C ALA A 142 22.23 7.53 -6.99
N ALA A 143 22.66 8.75 -6.66
CA ALA A 143 23.91 9.00 -5.93
C ALA A 143 23.89 8.48 -4.48
N ALA A 144 22.70 8.34 -3.87
CA ALA A 144 22.52 7.83 -2.51
C ALA A 144 22.41 6.30 -2.43
N MET A 145 22.33 5.60 -3.56
CA MET A 145 22.21 4.14 -3.58
C MET A 145 23.47 3.46 -3.04
N ARG A 146 23.27 2.40 -2.27
CA ARG A 146 24.30 1.57 -1.65
C ARG A 146 24.05 0.09 -1.98
N PRO A 147 25.06 -0.80 -1.86
CA PRO A 147 24.88 -2.23 -2.10
C PRO A 147 23.82 -2.89 -1.21
N ASN A 148 23.56 -2.33 -0.05
CA ASN A 148 22.55 -2.77 0.91
C ASN A 148 21.25 -1.95 0.85
N THR A 149 21.04 -1.09 -0.14
CA THR A 149 19.75 -0.41 -0.35
C THR A 149 18.71 -1.43 -0.78
N ARG A 150 17.52 -1.34 -0.15
CA ARG A 150 16.39 -2.27 -0.40
C ARG A 150 15.15 -1.60 -0.94
N ALA A 151 15.01 -0.29 -0.81
CA ALA A 151 13.88 0.45 -1.35
C ALA A 151 14.24 1.92 -1.56
N ILE A 152 13.49 2.57 -2.45
CA ILE A 152 13.32 4.01 -2.47
C ILE A 152 11.94 4.34 -1.92
N PHE A 153 11.83 5.32 -1.02
CA PHE A 153 10.57 5.79 -0.44
C PHE A 153 10.36 7.28 -0.73
N ALA A 154 9.18 7.65 -1.23
CA ALA A 154 8.83 9.05 -1.49
C ALA A 154 7.32 9.29 -1.38
N GLU A 155 6.89 10.55 -1.31
CA GLU A 155 5.51 10.97 -1.48
C GLU A 155 5.27 11.49 -2.89
N SER A 156 4.15 11.15 -3.50
CA SER A 156 3.75 11.67 -4.82
C SER A 156 3.58 13.20 -4.80
N LEU A 157 3.09 13.73 -3.68
CA LEU A 157 3.01 15.16 -3.36
C LEU A 157 3.46 15.37 -1.92
N GLY A 158 4.63 15.97 -1.75
CA GLY A 158 5.30 16.13 -0.45
C GLY A 158 4.53 17.02 0.53
N ASN A 159 4.42 16.57 1.78
CA ASN A 159 3.76 17.30 2.86
C ASN A 159 4.81 17.82 3.89
N PRO A 160 4.91 19.14 4.17
CA PRO A 160 4.02 20.24 3.73
C PRO A 160 4.52 21.00 2.51
N SER A 161 5.61 20.60 1.89
CA SER A 161 6.31 21.41 0.87
C SER A 161 5.58 21.51 -0.47
N LEU A 162 4.59 20.60 -0.73
CA LEU A 162 3.85 20.49 -1.98
C LEU A 162 4.74 20.23 -3.20
N VAL A 163 5.93 19.66 -3.00
CA VAL A 163 6.81 19.21 -4.08
C VAL A 163 6.14 18.03 -4.78
N VAL A 164 6.00 18.14 -6.10
CA VAL A 164 5.52 17.05 -6.95
C VAL A 164 6.71 16.20 -7.38
N LEU A 165 6.67 14.90 -7.09
CA LEU A 165 7.73 13.96 -7.45
C LEU A 165 7.63 13.58 -8.94
N ASP A 166 8.74 13.53 -9.64
CA ASP A 166 8.85 12.83 -10.91
C ASP A 166 8.94 11.32 -10.66
N ILE A 167 7.76 10.68 -10.50
CA ILE A 167 7.66 9.27 -10.15
C ILE A 167 8.36 8.39 -11.19
N ALA A 168 8.22 8.69 -12.47
CA ALA A 168 8.78 7.87 -13.55
C ALA A 168 10.33 7.91 -13.50
N ALA A 169 10.92 9.08 -13.35
CA ALA A 169 12.36 9.21 -13.28
C ALA A 169 12.94 8.53 -12.02
N VAL A 170 12.24 8.59 -10.89
CA VAL A 170 12.68 7.91 -9.65
C VAL A 170 12.47 6.40 -9.74
N ALA A 171 11.39 5.92 -10.41
CA ALA A 171 11.19 4.51 -10.70
C ALA A 171 12.30 3.93 -11.57
N ASP A 172 12.72 4.65 -12.61
CA ASP A 172 13.86 4.25 -13.44
C ASP A 172 15.14 4.07 -12.62
N VAL A 173 15.39 4.97 -11.66
CA VAL A 173 16.52 4.83 -10.72
C VAL A 173 16.37 3.58 -9.85
N ALA A 174 15.21 3.36 -9.24
CA ALA A 174 14.95 2.20 -8.40
C ALA A 174 15.17 0.89 -9.15
N HIS A 175 14.57 0.77 -10.33
CA HIS A 175 14.63 -0.43 -11.15
C HIS A 175 16.04 -0.68 -11.72
N ALA A 176 16.78 0.36 -12.09
CA ALA A 176 18.17 0.22 -12.52
C ALA A 176 19.06 -0.39 -11.42
N HIS A 177 18.67 -0.25 -10.14
CA HIS A 177 19.37 -0.82 -8.99
C HIS A 177 18.71 -2.09 -8.43
N GLY A 178 17.63 -2.59 -9.06
CA GLY A 178 16.92 -3.79 -8.65
C GLY A 178 16.22 -3.68 -7.30
N VAL A 179 15.70 -2.49 -6.96
CA VAL A 179 14.95 -2.25 -5.72
C VAL A 179 13.58 -1.65 -6.04
N PRO A 180 12.54 -1.88 -5.20
CA PRO A 180 11.23 -1.30 -5.41
C PRO A 180 11.19 0.19 -5.10
N LEU A 181 10.31 0.90 -5.83
CA LEU A 181 9.86 2.23 -5.50
C LEU A 181 8.57 2.16 -4.68
N VAL A 182 8.59 2.67 -3.46
CA VAL A 182 7.44 2.78 -2.55
C VAL A 182 6.98 4.23 -2.53
N ILE A 183 5.73 4.47 -2.91
CA ILE A 183 5.14 5.82 -2.98
C ILE A 183 3.98 5.95 -1.99
N ASP A 184 4.06 6.92 -1.09
CA ASP A 184 2.87 7.40 -0.36
C ASP A 184 2.06 8.34 -1.28
N ASN A 185 0.86 7.88 -1.65
CA ASN A 185 -0.07 8.60 -2.53
C ASN A 185 -1.28 9.17 -1.76
N THR A 186 -1.11 9.45 -0.48
CA THR A 186 -2.20 9.89 0.41
C THR A 186 -2.87 11.18 -0.07
N VAL A 187 -2.09 12.18 -0.51
CA VAL A 187 -2.65 13.50 -0.84
C VAL A 187 -3.40 13.47 -2.17
N PRO A 188 -2.83 12.99 -3.29
CA PRO A 188 -3.55 12.94 -4.55
C PRO A 188 -4.69 11.90 -4.54
N SER A 189 -4.57 10.84 -3.78
CA SER A 189 -5.42 9.64 -3.84
C SER A 189 -5.42 9.00 -5.24
N PRO A 190 -6.00 7.79 -5.42
CA PRO A 190 -6.09 7.16 -6.74
C PRO A 190 -6.88 7.96 -7.78
N MET A 191 -7.63 8.98 -7.32
CA MET A 191 -8.46 9.81 -8.22
C MET A 191 -7.66 10.84 -8.99
N LEU A 192 -6.54 11.34 -8.44
CA LEU A 192 -5.72 12.37 -9.07
C LEU A 192 -4.39 11.83 -9.60
N CYS A 193 -3.84 10.78 -8.98
CA CYS A 193 -2.59 10.16 -9.39
C CYS A 193 -2.66 8.65 -9.14
N ASN A 194 -2.14 7.86 -10.09
CA ASN A 194 -1.93 6.42 -9.95
C ASN A 194 -0.44 6.13 -10.11
N PRO A 195 0.36 6.11 -9.04
CA PRO A 195 1.81 5.94 -9.10
C PRO A 195 2.26 4.67 -9.83
N ILE A 196 1.49 3.58 -9.77
CA ILE A 196 1.78 2.32 -10.48
C ILE A 196 1.89 2.54 -11.98
N LYS A 197 1.09 3.43 -12.58
CA LYS A 197 1.18 3.77 -14.01
C LYS A 197 2.48 4.46 -14.39
N PHE A 198 3.19 4.99 -13.42
CA PHE A 198 4.47 5.69 -13.58
C PHE A 198 5.66 4.87 -13.05
N GLY A 199 5.45 3.58 -12.73
CA GLY A 199 6.50 2.66 -12.35
C GLY A 199 6.68 2.46 -10.84
N ALA A 200 5.79 2.98 -9.98
CA ALA A 200 5.81 2.60 -8.57
C ALA A 200 5.43 1.13 -8.39
N ASP A 201 6.16 0.43 -7.54
CA ASP A 201 5.94 -0.98 -7.25
C ASP A 201 4.95 -1.17 -6.10
N ILE A 202 5.04 -0.30 -5.10
CA ILE A 202 4.21 -0.32 -3.91
C ILE A 202 3.66 1.09 -3.67
N VAL A 203 2.36 1.17 -3.43
CA VAL A 203 1.68 2.42 -3.09
C VAL A 203 1.10 2.32 -1.69
N VAL A 204 1.34 3.34 -0.87
CA VAL A 204 0.82 3.44 0.49
C VAL A 204 -0.19 4.58 0.57
N HIS A 205 -1.23 4.39 1.36
CA HIS A 205 -2.20 5.41 1.68
C HIS A 205 -2.47 5.51 3.17
N SER A 206 -2.53 6.73 3.66
CA SER A 206 -3.33 7.01 4.86
C SER A 206 -4.79 7.14 4.43
N ALA A 207 -5.56 6.05 4.59
CA ALA A 207 -7.00 6.07 4.31
C ALA A 207 -7.77 7.03 5.23
N THR A 208 -7.13 7.51 6.29
CA THR A 208 -7.60 8.56 7.22
C THR A 208 -7.94 9.87 6.51
N LYS A 209 -7.26 10.17 5.38
CA LYS A 209 -7.31 11.47 4.69
C LYS A 209 -8.38 11.47 3.58
N TYR A 210 -7.97 11.66 2.34
CA TYR A 210 -8.92 11.84 1.24
C TYR A 210 -9.70 10.57 0.87
N LEU A 211 -9.16 9.37 1.11
CA LEU A 211 -9.92 8.14 0.93
C LEU A 211 -11.10 8.03 1.90
N GLY A 212 -10.90 8.34 3.18
CA GLY A 212 -11.98 8.40 4.17
C GLY A 212 -12.87 9.63 3.99
N GLY A 213 -12.28 10.77 3.62
CA GLY A 213 -12.93 11.99 3.14
C GLY A 213 -13.69 12.83 4.16
N HIS A 214 -13.91 12.36 5.38
CA HIS A 214 -14.81 13.00 6.35
C HIS A 214 -14.17 13.28 7.71
N GLY A 215 -12.90 12.92 7.92
CA GLY A 215 -12.20 13.12 9.20
C GLY A 215 -12.76 12.29 10.37
N THR A 216 -13.43 11.19 10.08
CA THR A 216 -14.14 10.35 11.08
C THR A 216 -13.51 8.99 11.28
N THR A 217 -12.53 8.61 10.45
CA THR A 217 -11.96 7.25 10.41
C THR A 217 -10.45 7.31 10.32
N LEU A 218 -9.77 6.40 11.01
CA LEU A 218 -8.35 6.11 10.82
C LEU A 218 -8.19 4.82 10.02
N GLY A 219 -7.22 4.80 9.12
CA GLY A 219 -6.89 3.61 8.34
C GLY A 219 -5.65 3.82 7.48
N GLY A 220 -5.08 2.71 7.04
CA GLY A 220 -4.01 2.68 6.06
C GLY A 220 -4.24 1.55 5.05
N VAL A 221 -3.67 1.67 3.88
CA VAL A 221 -3.68 0.63 2.85
C VAL A 221 -2.33 0.59 2.16
N VAL A 222 -1.82 -0.61 1.93
CA VAL A 222 -0.70 -0.87 1.03
C VAL A 222 -1.26 -1.53 -0.21
N VAL A 223 -0.86 -1.09 -1.39
CA VAL A 223 -1.20 -1.70 -2.68
C VAL A 223 0.09 -2.10 -3.38
N GLU A 224 0.15 -3.31 -3.91
CA GLU A 224 1.30 -3.78 -4.69
C GLU A 224 0.93 -3.90 -6.17
N SER A 225 1.92 -3.64 -7.06
CA SER A 225 1.75 -3.69 -8.51
C SER A 225 1.75 -5.10 -9.08
N GLY A 226 2.35 -6.07 -8.39
CA GLY A 226 2.63 -7.42 -8.88
C GLY A 226 3.82 -7.51 -9.84
N GLN A 227 4.66 -6.48 -9.89
CA GLN A 227 5.81 -6.42 -10.81
C GLN A 227 7.16 -6.59 -10.11
N PHE A 228 7.18 -6.52 -8.79
CA PHE A 228 8.39 -6.62 -7.99
C PHE A 228 8.40 -7.89 -7.10
#